data_83b7256454ee0fe729d993e3ae16a243
#
_entry.id   83b7256454ee0fe729d993e3ae16a243
#
_cell.length_a   1.000
_cell.length_b   1.000
_cell.length_c   1.000
_cell.angle_alpha   90.00
_cell.angle_beta   90.00
_cell.angle_gamma   90.00
#
_symmetry.space_group_name_H-M   'P 1'
#
loop_
_entity.id
_entity.type
_entity.pdbx_description
1 polymer ?
#
loop_
_entity_poly.entity_id
_entity_poly.type
_entity_poly.pdbx_seq_one_letter_code
_entity_poly.pdbx_strand_id
1 'polypeptide(L)'
;MLLYNMKKKIVFVTGANKGIGFGIAKHLGKTGWQVIIGARHEDRAAKAISELKLAGIDVLGWVNIELRNLDSIEQAAKEIYGKYPELSLLVNNAGIPGDMSVDSEHTELSDIKETLDVNFIGTFALTKALIPLLTKNEGRIANVTVPSEISPYWHPLAYVASKAAQNAMMGVMATEFQQSHSPLEIFSVHPGPTTTDLNGNMKLPGFHDIDTVGEKMAELINDGQSHQGEFIELYPIVKED
;
A
#
# COMPACT_ATOMS: atom_id res chain seq x y z
N MET A 1 21.83 -33.42 1.92
CA MET A 1 21.62 -32.03 2.38
C MET A 1 20.53 -31.44 1.52
N LEU A 2 19.27 -31.58 1.93
CA LEU A 2 18.11 -31.02 1.22
C LEU A 2 18.21 -29.49 1.34
N LEU A 3 18.55 -28.81 0.25
CA LEU A 3 18.32 -27.39 0.12
C LEU A 3 16.81 -27.18 0.20
N TYR A 4 16.31 -26.83 1.37
CA TYR A 4 14.97 -26.30 1.52
C TYR A 4 14.86 -25.12 0.55
N ASN A 5 14.07 -25.28 -0.47
CA ASN A 5 13.77 -24.22 -1.45
C ASN A 5 12.97 -23.17 -0.68
N MET A 6 13.65 -22.24 -0.02
CA MET A 6 12.98 -21.15 0.70
C MET A 6 12.18 -20.38 -0.35
N LYS A 7 10.86 -20.38 -0.16
CA LYS A 7 9.92 -19.64 -1.03
C LYS A 7 10.41 -18.20 -1.13
N LYS A 8 10.65 -17.71 -2.33
CA LYS A 8 11.10 -16.33 -2.52
C LYS A 8 10.04 -15.38 -2.02
N LYS A 9 10.43 -14.42 -1.22
CA LYS A 9 9.56 -13.35 -0.72
C LYS A 9 9.64 -12.18 -1.68
N ILE A 10 8.67 -12.05 -2.60
CA ILE A 10 8.61 -10.92 -3.54
C ILE A 10 7.46 -10.01 -3.16
N VAL A 11 7.74 -8.72 -3.02
CA VAL A 11 6.75 -7.69 -2.74
C VAL A 11 6.64 -6.68 -3.88
N PHE A 12 5.41 -6.33 -4.24
CA PHE A 12 5.10 -5.20 -5.09
C PHE A 12 4.49 -4.08 -4.24
N VAL A 13 5.15 -2.91 -4.19
CA VAL A 13 4.70 -1.76 -3.41
C VAL A 13 4.31 -0.63 -4.36
N THR A 14 3.03 -0.25 -4.38
CA THR A 14 2.56 0.88 -5.18
C THR A 14 2.94 2.22 -4.54
N GLY A 15 3.38 3.19 -5.35
CA GLY A 15 3.84 4.49 -4.85
C GLY A 15 5.16 4.43 -4.07
N ALA A 16 6.01 3.42 -4.34
CA ALA A 16 7.25 3.20 -3.59
C ALA A 16 8.42 4.09 -4.03
N ASN A 17 8.20 5.04 -4.93
CA ASN A 17 9.23 5.99 -5.35
C ASN A 17 9.49 7.11 -4.33
N LYS A 18 8.68 7.25 -3.29
CA LYS A 18 8.82 8.23 -2.20
C LYS A 18 7.91 7.90 -1.01
N GLY A 19 8.01 8.69 0.06
CA GLY A 19 7.10 8.66 1.20
C GLY A 19 7.02 7.30 1.89
N ILE A 20 5.85 6.98 2.45
CA ILE A 20 5.61 5.75 3.20
C ILE A 20 5.94 4.50 2.36
N GLY A 21 5.54 4.48 1.08
CA GLY A 21 5.83 3.34 0.20
C GLY A 21 7.32 3.06 0.02
N PHE A 22 8.15 4.11 -0.04
CA PHE A 22 9.61 3.97 -0.07
C PHE A 22 10.15 3.41 1.24
N GLY A 23 9.67 3.91 2.39
CA GLY A 23 10.02 3.37 3.71
C GLY A 23 9.67 1.89 3.84
N ILE A 24 8.45 1.49 3.43
CA ILE A 24 8.01 0.09 3.43
C ILE A 24 8.92 -0.77 2.55
N ALA A 25 9.17 -0.34 1.31
CA ALA A 25 10.05 -1.05 0.37
C ALA A 25 11.46 -1.26 0.94
N LYS A 26 12.03 -0.23 1.56
CA LYS A 26 13.35 -0.26 2.21
C LYS A 26 13.40 -1.27 3.34
N HIS A 27 12.44 -1.21 4.28
CA HIS A 27 12.48 -2.07 5.47
C HIS A 27 12.08 -3.51 5.19
N LEU A 28 11.13 -3.77 4.29
CA LEU A 28 10.87 -5.12 3.80
C LEU A 28 12.12 -5.71 3.13
N GLY A 29 12.80 -4.92 2.29
CA GLY A 29 14.06 -5.35 1.66
C GLY A 29 15.14 -5.70 2.68
N LYS A 30 15.30 -4.95 3.77
CA LYS A 30 16.23 -5.26 4.87
C LYS A 30 15.91 -6.60 5.56
N THR A 31 14.65 -7.03 5.53
CA THR A 31 14.21 -8.32 6.11
C THR A 31 14.20 -9.46 5.09
N GLY A 32 14.82 -9.26 3.92
CA GLY A 32 15.04 -10.30 2.91
C GLY A 32 13.95 -10.41 1.83
N TRP A 33 13.04 -9.44 1.72
CA TRP A 33 12.12 -9.35 0.59
C TRP A 33 12.84 -8.81 -0.65
N GLN A 34 12.54 -9.40 -1.80
CA GLN A 34 12.86 -8.84 -3.10
C GLN A 34 11.78 -7.82 -3.49
N VAL A 35 12.19 -6.61 -3.84
CA VAL A 35 11.27 -5.46 -3.97
C VAL A 35 11.02 -5.12 -5.43
N ILE A 36 9.74 -4.92 -5.77
CA ILE A 36 9.30 -4.33 -7.03
C ILE A 36 8.67 -2.97 -6.70
N ILE A 37 9.13 -1.92 -7.36
CA ILE A 37 8.60 -0.56 -7.18
C ILE A 37 7.47 -0.31 -8.18
N GLY A 38 6.30 0.10 -7.69
CA GLY A 38 5.22 0.65 -8.51
C GLY A 38 5.27 2.17 -8.52
N ALA A 39 5.41 2.78 -9.70
CA ALA A 39 5.44 4.23 -9.85
C ALA A 39 5.02 4.68 -11.25
N ARG A 40 4.56 5.93 -11.39
CA ARG A 40 4.12 6.52 -12.67
C ARG A 40 5.27 7.02 -13.56
N HIS A 41 6.36 7.46 -12.95
CA HIS A 41 7.45 8.16 -13.62
C HIS A 41 8.75 7.39 -13.49
N GLU A 42 9.38 7.08 -14.62
CA GLU A 42 10.61 6.31 -14.71
C GLU A 42 11.79 6.97 -13.97
N ASP A 43 11.97 8.27 -14.15
CA ASP A 43 13.03 9.05 -13.50
C ASP A 43 12.98 8.96 -11.97
N ARG A 44 11.77 9.06 -11.40
CA ARG A 44 11.55 8.95 -9.95
C ARG A 44 11.73 7.52 -9.47
N ALA A 45 11.28 6.53 -10.24
CA ALA A 45 11.51 5.13 -9.94
C ALA A 45 13.00 4.79 -9.98
N ALA A 46 13.73 5.23 -11.00
CA ALA A 46 15.17 5.02 -11.13
C ALA A 46 15.96 5.60 -9.95
N LYS A 47 15.60 6.81 -9.49
CA LYS A 47 16.20 7.41 -8.30
C LYS A 47 15.95 6.55 -7.05
N ALA A 48 14.70 6.16 -6.79
CA ALA A 48 14.36 5.32 -5.65
C ALA A 48 15.06 3.95 -5.68
N ILE A 49 15.14 3.31 -6.86
CA ILE A 49 15.89 2.05 -7.06
C ILE A 49 17.36 2.24 -6.71
N SER A 50 17.98 3.33 -7.18
CA SER A 50 19.38 3.62 -6.87
C SER A 50 19.62 3.76 -5.36
N GLU A 51 18.75 4.51 -4.67
CA GLU A 51 18.83 4.72 -3.22
C GLU A 51 18.64 3.40 -2.45
N LEU A 52 17.67 2.57 -2.84
CA LEU A 52 17.42 1.27 -2.22
C LEU A 52 18.59 0.30 -2.44
N LYS A 53 19.16 0.25 -3.66
CA LYS A 53 20.32 -0.60 -3.96
C LYS A 53 21.56 -0.16 -3.18
N LEU A 54 21.78 1.15 -3.01
CA LEU A 54 22.84 1.69 -2.15
C LEU A 54 22.65 1.31 -0.68
N ALA A 55 21.41 1.13 -0.23
CA ALA A 55 21.08 0.60 1.09
C ALA A 55 21.16 -0.93 1.19
N GLY A 56 21.63 -1.62 0.15
CA GLY A 56 21.78 -3.09 0.12
C GLY A 56 20.50 -3.87 -0.13
N ILE A 57 19.44 -3.22 -0.63
CA ILE A 57 18.15 -3.86 -0.90
C ILE A 57 18.15 -4.54 -2.27
N ASP A 58 17.64 -5.77 -2.32
CA ASP A 58 17.44 -6.51 -3.58
C ASP A 58 16.19 -5.98 -4.29
N VAL A 59 16.38 -5.05 -5.22
CA VAL A 59 15.32 -4.46 -6.04
C VAL A 59 15.29 -5.14 -7.39
N LEU A 60 14.22 -5.90 -7.65
CA LEU A 60 14.01 -6.65 -8.90
C LEU A 60 13.71 -5.73 -10.08
N GLY A 61 13.05 -4.60 -9.84
CA GLY A 61 12.73 -3.65 -10.88
C GLY A 61 11.65 -2.65 -10.51
N TRP A 62 11.16 -2.02 -11.56
CA TRP A 62 10.05 -1.06 -11.54
C TRP A 62 8.97 -1.50 -12.51
N VAL A 63 7.73 -1.32 -12.09
CA VAL A 63 6.53 -1.50 -12.93
C VAL A 63 5.83 -0.14 -13.05
N ASN A 64 5.63 0.29 -14.30
CA ASN A 64 4.87 1.51 -14.57
C ASN A 64 3.41 1.28 -14.23
N ILE A 65 2.87 2.10 -13.34
CA ILE A 65 1.45 2.02 -12.95
C ILE A 65 0.86 3.40 -12.67
N GLU A 66 -0.20 3.72 -13.41
CA GLU A 66 -1.06 4.89 -13.20
C GLU A 66 -2.44 4.40 -12.76
N LEU A 67 -2.75 4.51 -11.47
CA LEU A 67 -3.99 3.96 -10.89
C LEU A 67 -5.29 4.59 -11.43
N ARG A 68 -5.22 5.78 -12.04
CA ARG A 68 -6.36 6.41 -12.71
C ARG A 68 -6.64 5.81 -14.10
N ASN A 69 -5.70 5.04 -14.65
CA ASN A 69 -5.77 4.50 -15.99
C ASN A 69 -5.86 2.96 -15.96
N LEU A 70 -7.04 2.42 -16.31
CA LEU A 70 -7.29 0.97 -16.28
C LEU A 70 -6.39 0.20 -17.26
N ASP A 71 -6.05 0.78 -18.43
CA ASP A 71 -5.12 0.14 -19.38
C ASP A 71 -3.72 0.05 -18.78
N SER A 72 -3.26 1.07 -18.06
CA SER A 72 -2.00 1.04 -17.33
C SER A 72 -1.98 -0.06 -16.26
N ILE A 73 -3.08 -0.23 -15.55
CA ILE A 73 -3.23 -1.29 -14.54
C ILE A 73 -3.18 -2.67 -15.18
N GLU A 74 -3.88 -2.87 -16.31
CA GLU A 74 -3.85 -4.13 -17.03
C GLU A 74 -2.45 -4.48 -17.54
N GLN A 75 -1.74 -3.50 -18.09
CA GLN A 75 -0.36 -3.67 -18.56
C GLN A 75 0.58 -4.00 -17.38
N ALA A 76 0.46 -3.30 -16.26
CA ALA A 76 1.22 -3.57 -15.05
C ALA A 76 0.98 -4.99 -14.52
N ALA A 77 -0.28 -5.42 -14.48
CA ALA A 77 -0.61 -6.80 -14.09
C ALA A 77 0.01 -7.82 -15.04
N LYS A 78 -0.10 -7.65 -16.37
CA LYS A 78 0.53 -8.53 -17.36
C LYS A 78 2.05 -8.60 -17.18
N GLU A 79 2.69 -7.47 -16.94
CA GLU A 79 4.13 -7.42 -16.67
C GLU A 79 4.50 -8.20 -15.42
N ILE A 80 3.73 -8.03 -14.33
CA ILE A 80 3.93 -8.74 -13.07
C ILE A 80 3.78 -10.26 -13.27
N TYR A 81 2.74 -10.71 -13.96
CA TYR A 81 2.55 -12.13 -14.27
C TYR A 81 3.71 -12.73 -15.06
N GLY A 82 4.25 -11.98 -16.02
CA GLY A 82 5.33 -12.46 -16.89
C GLY A 82 6.70 -12.45 -16.23
N LYS A 83 7.01 -11.43 -15.44
CA LYS A 83 8.35 -11.23 -14.88
C LYS A 83 8.50 -11.71 -13.42
N TYR A 84 7.42 -11.69 -12.65
CA TYR A 84 7.44 -11.92 -11.20
C TYR A 84 6.38 -12.95 -10.76
N PRO A 85 6.37 -14.15 -11.34
CA PRO A 85 5.33 -15.16 -11.08
C PRO A 85 5.31 -15.69 -9.65
N GLU A 86 6.31 -15.37 -8.83
CA GLU A 86 6.42 -15.74 -7.42
C GLU A 86 5.99 -14.58 -6.48
N LEU A 87 5.36 -13.51 -7.01
CA LEU A 87 4.85 -12.41 -6.21
C LEU A 87 3.96 -12.94 -5.08
N SER A 88 4.30 -12.60 -3.84
CA SER A 88 3.60 -13.10 -2.65
C SER A 88 3.10 -12.00 -1.71
N LEU A 89 3.41 -10.72 -1.98
CA LEU A 89 2.89 -9.60 -1.21
C LEU A 89 2.58 -8.42 -2.14
N LEU A 90 1.35 -7.91 -2.06
CA LEU A 90 0.94 -6.63 -2.64
C LEU A 90 0.77 -5.62 -1.51
N VAL A 91 1.45 -4.47 -1.60
CA VAL A 91 1.21 -3.33 -0.72
C VAL A 91 0.53 -2.21 -1.52
N ASN A 92 -0.75 -2.02 -1.30
CA ASN A 92 -1.53 -0.91 -1.84
C ASN A 92 -1.27 0.34 -1.00
N ASN A 93 -0.27 1.13 -1.39
CA ASN A 93 0.12 2.35 -0.68
C ASN A 93 -0.13 3.62 -1.51
N ALA A 94 -0.07 3.54 -2.83
CA ALA A 94 -0.28 4.71 -3.69
C ALA A 94 -1.64 5.37 -3.46
N GLY A 95 -1.64 6.70 -3.43
CA GLY A 95 -2.87 7.50 -3.31
C GLY A 95 -2.59 8.99 -3.49
N ILE A 96 -3.66 9.74 -3.66
CA ILE A 96 -3.65 11.22 -3.72
C ILE A 96 -4.55 11.78 -2.62
N PRO A 97 -4.23 12.98 -2.09
CA PRO A 97 -4.97 13.55 -0.96
C PRO A 97 -6.28 14.23 -1.35
N GLY A 98 -6.52 14.51 -2.63
CA GLY A 98 -7.52 15.47 -3.06
C GLY A 98 -7.16 16.91 -2.66
N ASP A 99 -8.09 17.84 -2.78
CA ASP A 99 -7.91 19.21 -2.30
C ASP A 99 -8.13 19.26 -0.78
N MET A 100 -7.04 19.46 -0.04
CA MET A 100 -7.06 19.56 1.41
C MET A 100 -7.26 20.99 1.92
N SER A 101 -7.36 21.97 1.02
CA SER A 101 -7.45 23.40 1.36
C SER A 101 -8.88 23.91 1.49
N VAL A 102 -9.87 23.11 1.07
CA VAL A 102 -11.29 23.47 1.07
C VAL A 102 -12.11 22.61 2.02
N ASP A 103 -13.18 23.16 2.53
CA ASP A 103 -14.19 22.42 3.28
C ASP A 103 -15.13 21.63 2.33
N SER A 104 -16.02 20.81 2.92
CA SER A 104 -16.90 19.94 2.13
C SER A 104 -17.90 20.72 1.26
N GLU A 105 -18.28 21.94 1.63
CA GLU A 105 -19.21 22.79 0.87
C GLU A 105 -18.56 23.29 -0.43
N HIS A 106 -17.24 23.50 -0.41
CA HIS A 106 -16.48 24.02 -1.54
C HIS A 106 -15.69 22.93 -2.30
N THR A 107 -15.84 21.66 -1.92
CA THR A 107 -15.16 20.56 -2.61
C THR A 107 -15.77 20.34 -4.00
N GLU A 108 -14.93 20.41 -5.04
CA GLU A 108 -15.35 20.17 -6.41
C GLU A 108 -15.63 18.68 -6.66
N LEU A 109 -16.71 18.37 -7.42
CA LEU A 109 -17.05 16.98 -7.79
C LEU A 109 -15.93 16.32 -8.61
N SER A 110 -15.18 17.07 -9.38
CA SER A 110 -14.02 16.59 -10.13
C SER A 110 -12.91 16.09 -9.22
N ASP A 111 -12.67 16.76 -8.08
CA ASP A 111 -11.69 16.34 -7.09
C ASP A 111 -12.11 15.03 -6.40
N ILE A 112 -13.38 14.95 -5.97
CA ILE A 112 -13.94 13.72 -5.41
C ILE A 112 -13.78 12.57 -6.39
N LYS A 113 -14.15 12.79 -7.66
CA LYS A 113 -14.06 11.77 -8.70
C LYS A 113 -12.62 11.31 -8.92
N GLU A 114 -11.67 12.25 -9.11
CA GLU A 114 -10.27 11.91 -9.33
C GLU A 114 -9.67 11.14 -8.14
N THR A 115 -9.98 11.58 -6.92
CA THR A 115 -9.50 10.94 -5.71
C THR A 115 -10.06 9.53 -5.54
N LEU A 116 -11.34 9.31 -5.85
CA LEU A 116 -11.95 7.98 -5.86
C LEU A 116 -11.38 7.10 -6.98
N ASP A 117 -11.20 7.64 -8.19
CA ASP A 117 -10.63 6.90 -9.33
C ASP A 117 -9.23 6.36 -8.99
N VAL A 118 -8.38 7.16 -8.33
CA VAL A 118 -7.03 6.73 -7.94
C VAL A 118 -7.06 5.82 -6.70
N ASN A 119 -7.62 6.33 -5.60
CA ASN A 119 -7.45 5.67 -4.30
C ASN A 119 -8.31 4.41 -4.16
N PHE A 120 -9.49 4.37 -4.77
CA PHE A 120 -10.42 3.26 -4.63
C PHE A 120 -10.52 2.42 -5.91
N ILE A 121 -10.96 2.99 -7.04
CA ILE A 121 -11.22 2.22 -8.27
C ILE A 121 -9.93 1.59 -8.80
N GLY A 122 -8.84 2.38 -8.89
CA GLY A 122 -7.54 1.88 -9.36
C GLY A 122 -6.94 0.84 -8.42
N THR A 123 -7.03 1.07 -7.11
CA THR A 123 -6.58 0.11 -6.10
C THR A 123 -7.37 -1.20 -6.19
N PHE A 124 -8.70 -1.12 -6.36
CA PHE A 124 -9.54 -2.30 -6.57
C PHE A 124 -9.16 -3.04 -7.85
N ALA A 125 -9.03 -2.32 -8.97
CA ALA A 125 -8.71 -2.93 -10.26
C ALA A 125 -7.37 -3.67 -10.22
N LEU A 126 -6.32 -3.06 -9.64
CA LEU A 126 -5.02 -3.71 -9.46
C LEU A 126 -5.11 -4.93 -8.54
N THR A 127 -5.75 -4.78 -7.39
CA THR A 127 -5.95 -5.86 -6.43
C THR A 127 -6.64 -7.04 -7.10
N LYS A 128 -7.78 -6.80 -7.75
CA LYS A 128 -8.53 -7.82 -8.49
C LYS A 128 -7.69 -8.53 -9.56
N ALA A 129 -6.90 -7.78 -10.31
CA ALA A 129 -6.04 -8.33 -11.35
C ALA A 129 -4.97 -9.27 -10.79
N LEU A 130 -4.46 -9.01 -9.57
CA LEU A 130 -3.38 -9.79 -8.95
C LEU A 130 -3.87 -10.92 -8.01
N ILE A 131 -5.16 -10.96 -7.63
CA ILE A 131 -5.72 -12.03 -6.78
C ILE A 131 -5.32 -13.44 -7.23
N PRO A 132 -5.48 -13.84 -8.52
CA PRO A 132 -5.16 -15.23 -8.89
C PRO A 132 -3.68 -15.58 -8.68
N LEU A 133 -2.78 -14.63 -8.95
CA LEU A 133 -1.35 -14.82 -8.74
C LEU A 133 -0.99 -14.92 -7.26
N LEU A 134 -1.52 -14.01 -6.45
CA LEU A 134 -1.30 -14.00 -5.02
C LEU A 134 -1.91 -15.23 -4.34
N THR A 135 -3.11 -15.65 -4.76
CA THR A 135 -3.75 -16.89 -4.25
C THR A 135 -2.88 -18.11 -4.53
N LYS A 136 -2.37 -18.25 -5.77
CA LYS A 136 -1.45 -19.34 -6.15
C LYS A 136 -0.21 -19.38 -5.25
N ASN A 137 0.27 -18.24 -4.84
CA ASN A 137 1.47 -18.12 -4.02
C ASN A 137 1.19 -18.07 -2.51
N GLU A 138 -0.08 -18.30 -2.08
CA GLU A 138 -0.51 -18.15 -0.67
C GLU A 138 -0.05 -16.82 -0.10
N GLY A 139 -0.32 -15.76 -0.87
CA GLY A 139 0.22 -14.44 -0.64
C GLY A 139 -0.63 -13.60 0.28
N ARG A 140 -0.22 -12.33 0.41
CA ARG A 140 -0.88 -11.33 1.27
C ARG A 140 -1.14 -10.02 0.52
N ILE A 141 -2.17 -9.30 0.92
CA ILE A 141 -2.48 -7.94 0.47
C ILE A 141 -2.55 -7.04 1.69
N ALA A 142 -1.64 -6.09 1.79
CA ALA A 142 -1.67 -5.04 2.81
C ALA A 142 -2.14 -3.72 2.19
N ASN A 143 -3.22 -3.14 2.72
CA ASN A 143 -3.78 -1.90 2.24
C ASN A 143 -3.47 -0.75 3.19
N VAL A 144 -2.68 0.23 2.74
CA VAL A 144 -2.33 1.41 3.54
C VAL A 144 -3.48 2.41 3.48
N THR A 145 -4.11 2.66 4.61
CA THR A 145 -5.35 3.42 4.72
C THR A 145 -5.37 4.30 5.98
N VAL A 146 -6.52 4.86 6.28
CA VAL A 146 -6.80 5.60 7.52
C VAL A 146 -8.09 5.09 8.16
N PRO A 147 -8.32 5.33 9.46
CA PRO A 147 -9.58 5.00 10.11
C PRO A 147 -10.79 5.60 9.38
N SER A 148 -11.92 4.92 9.42
CA SER A 148 -13.18 5.43 8.88
C SER A 148 -13.84 6.46 9.81
N GLU A 149 -13.38 6.57 11.04
CA GLU A 149 -13.79 7.59 11.99
C GLU A 149 -13.25 8.96 11.58
N ILE A 150 -14.11 9.98 11.66
CA ILE A 150 -13.76 11.31 11.19
C ILE A 150 -12.91 12.03 12.25
N SER A 151 -11.69 12.38 11.90
CA SER A 151 -10.83 13.20 12.74
C SER A 151 -11.32 14.65 12.78
N PRO A 152 -11.50 15.28 13.94
CA PRO A 152 -11.85 16.70 14.00
C PRO A 152 -10.72 17.64 13.53
N TYR A 153 -9.50 17.12 13.40
CA TYR A 153 -8.33 17.94 13.08
C TYR A 153 -7.95 17.86 11.59
N TRP A 154 -8.34 16.78 10.90
CA TRP A 154 -7.98 16.58 9.49
C TRP A 154 -8.99 15.64 8.83
N HIS A 155 -9.81 16.19 7.92
CA HIS A 155 -10.92 15.47 7.31
C HIS A 155 -11.24 15.94 5.88
N PRO A 156 -10.26 15.97 4.95
CA PRO A 156 -10.54 16.32 3.54
C PRO A 156 -11.53 15.32 2.95
N LEU A 157 -12.67 15.83 2.46
CA LEU A 157 -13.83 15.00 2.08
C LEU A 157 -13.46 13.92 1.05
N ALA A 158 -12.82 14.29 -0.04
CA ALA A 158 -12.49 13.36 -1.13
C ALA A 158 -11.56 12.23 -0.63
N TYR A 159 -10.55 12.56 0.17
CA TYR A 159 -9.62 11.58 0.73
C TYR A 159 -10.30 10.62 1.69
N VAL A 160 -11.01 11.16 2.68
CA VAL A 160 -11.68 10.35 3.71
C VAL A 160 -12.70 9.42 3.07
N ALA A 161 -13.53 9.93 2.14
CA ALA A 161 -14.50 9.11 1.41
C ALA A 161 -13.81 7.98 0.62
N SER A 162 -12.68 8.26 -0.06
CA SER A 162 -11.95 7.26 -0.82
C SER A 162 -11.34 6.17 0.07
N LYS A 163 -10.83 6.54 1.24
CA LYS A 163 -10.25 5.59 2.20
C LYS A 163 -11.32 4.76 2.91
N ALA A 164 -12.47 5.34 3.21
CA ALA A 164 -13.62 4.60 3.73
C ALA A 164 -14.11 3.55 2.71
N ALA A 165 -14.17 3.90 1.42
CA ALA A 165 -14.49 2.96 0.35
C ALA A 165 -13.46 1.82 0.26
N GLN A 166 -12.15 2.12 0.38
CA GLN A 166 -11.10 1.10 0.45
C GLN A 166 -11.31 0.17 1.65
N ASN A 167 -11.59 0.70 2.85
CA ASN A 167 -11.80 -0.11 4.05
C ASN A 167 -13.01 -1.06 3.88
N ALA A 168 -14.11 -0.56 3.30
CA ALA A 168 -15.28 -1.39 3.00
C ALA A 168 -14.94 -2.52 2.00
N MET A 169 -14.22 -2.20 0.91
CA MET A 169 -13.74 -3.17 -0.06
C MET A 169 -12.91 -4.28 0.60
N MET A 170 -11.95 -3.90 1.45
CA MET A 170 -11.07 -4.84 2.12
C MET A 170 -11.85 -5.78 3.05
N GLY A 171 -12.82 -5.24 3.80
CA GLY A 171 -13.69 -6.03 4.66
C GLY A 171 -14.55 -7.05 3.90
N VAL A 172 -15.13 -6.63 2.75
CA VAL A 172 -15.90 -7.54 1.88
C VAL A 172 -15.00 -8.65 1.35
N MET A 173 -13.84 -8.32 0.75
CA MET A 173 -12.90 -9.30 0.21
C MET A 173 -12.39 -10.25 1.30
N ALA A 174 -12.05 -9.75 2.48
CA ALA A 174 -11.61 -10.59 3.59
C ALA A 174 -12.67 -11.62 3.99
N THR A 175 -13.93 -11.19 4.06
CA THR A 175 -15.07 -12.08 4.35
C THR A 175 -15.23 -13.16 3.27
N GLU A 176 -15.16 -12.78 1.99
CA GLU A 176 -15.26 -13.71 0.86
C GLU A 176 -14.10 -14.72 0.84
N PHE A 177 -12.88 -14.29 1.14
CA PHE A 177 -11.71 -15.17 1.22
C PHE A 177 -11.83 -16.16 2.38
N GLN A 178 -12.34 -15.73 3.54
CA GLN A 178 -12.62 -16.63 4.65
C GLN A 178 -13.70 -17.67 4.30
N GLN A 179 -14.81 -17.24 3.69
CA GLN A 179 -15.91 -18.12 3.30
C GLN A 179 -15.50 -19.15 2.24
N SER A 180 -14.64 -18.76 1.30
CA SER A 180 -14.13 -19.64 0.24
C SER A 180 -12.92 -20.47 0.65
N HIS A 181 -12.44 -20.35 1.89
CA HIS A 181 -11.20 -20.95 2.38
C HIS A 181 -9.99 -20.64 1.48
N SER A 182 -9.95 -19.42 0.94
CA SER A 182 -8.83 -18.94 0.14
C SER A 182 -7.56 -18.89 1.00
N PRO A 183 -6.39 -19.30 0.48
CA PRO A 183 -5.12 -19.13 1.17
C PRO A 183 -4.59 -17.68 1.10
N LEU A 184 -5.28 -16.79 0.38
CA LEU A 184 -4.93 -15.38 0.25
C LEU A 184 -5.39 -14.61 1.48
N GLU A 185 -4.47 -13.86 2.08
CA GLU A 185 -4.75 -12.98 3.20
C GLU A 185 -4.87 -11.52 2.76
N ILE A 186 -5.79 -10.77 3.35
CA ILE A 186 -5.99 -9.35 3.07
C ILE A 186 -6.30 -8.58 4.37
N PHE A 187 -5.62 -7.46 4.60
CA PHE A 187 -5.77 -6.62 5.78
C PHE A 187 -5.47 -5.15 5.50
N SER A 188 -5.92 -4.28 6.38
CA SER A 188 -5.72 -2.83 6.30
C SER A 188 -4.78 -2.35 7.40
N VAL A 189 -3.93 -1.37 7.07
CA VAL A 189 -2.98 -0.78 8.03
C VAL A 189 -3.08 0.75 7.99
N HIS A 190 -3.27 1.34 9.16
CA HIS A 190 -3.13 2.78 9.36
C HIS A 190 -1.72 3.10 9.85
N PRO A 191 -0.91 3.82 9.05
CA PRO A 191 0.48 4.11 9.37
C PRO A 191 0.66 5.17 10.47
N GLY A 192 -0.43 5.80 10.94
CA GLY A 192 -0.38 6.97 11.79
C GLY A 192 -0.04 8.25 11.03
N PRO A 193 -0.10 9.41 11.70
CA PRO A 193 0.33 10.68 11.13
C PRO A 193 1.81 10.61 10.72
N THR A 194 2.11 10.80 9.44
CA THR A 194 3.47 10.62 8.89
C THR A 194 3.86 11.81 8.04
N THR A 195 5.05 12.36 8.26
CA THR A 195 5.60 13.47 7.49
C THR A 195 5.90 13.01 6.06
N THR A 196 5.13 13.48 5.09
CA THR A 196 5.26 13.13 3.67
C THR A 196 4.83 14.30 2.77
N ASP A 197 5.16 14.22 1.48
CA ASP A 197 4.66 15.19 0.50
C ASP A 197 3.13 15.25 0.41
N LEU A 198 2.44 14.15 0.76
CA LEU A 198 0.98 14.08 0.73
C LEU A 198 0.33 15.13 1.64
N ASN A 199 0.97 15.43 2.77
CA ASN A 199 0.50 16.46 3.70
C ASN A 199 1.42 17.69 3.75
N GLY A 200 2.14 17.98 2.64
CA GLY A 200 3.03 19.14 2.53
C GLY A 200 4.26 19.07 3.44
N ASN A 201 4.71 17.87 3.80
CA ASN A 201 5.85 17.63 4.70
C ASN A 201 5.64 18.23 6.11
N MET A 202 4.40 18.23 6.58
CA MET A 202 4.02 18.75 7.90
C MET A 202 4.77 18.00 9.01
N LYS A 203 5.30 18.75 9.95
CA LYS A 203 6.01 18.23 11.14
C LYS A 203 5.32 18.76 12.39
N LEU A 204 4.58 17.91 13.06
CA LEU A 204 3.90 18.21 14.31
C LEU A 204 4.25 17.13 15.36
N PRO A 205 4.08 17.44 16.66
CA PRO A 205 4.16 16.41 17.69
C PRO A 205 3.24 15.22 17.36
N GLY A 206 3.74 14.00 17.49
CA GLY A 206 3.01 12.77 17.13
C GLY A 206 3.12 12.36 15.65
N PHE A 207 3.80 13.15 14.79
CA PHE A 207 4.11 12.74 13.43
C PHE A 207 5.35 11.85 13.39
N HIS A 208 5.27 10.78 12.63
CA HIS A 208 6.36 9.81 12.42
C HIS A 208 7.10 10.13 11.12
N ASP A 209 8.35 9.69 11.03
CA ASP A 209 9.09 9.69 9.77
C ASP A 209 8.81 8.40 8.98
N ILE A 210 9.13 8.44 7.69
CA ILE A 210 8.87 7.31 6.77
C ILE A 210 9.70 6.07 7.09
N ASP A 211 10.85 6.23 7.73
CA ASP A 211 11.74 5.14 8.10
C ASP A 211 11.15 4.32 9.25
N THR A 212 10.70 5.03 10.31
CA THR A 212 10.03 4.44 11.47
C THR A 212 8.72 3.72 11.08
N VAL A 213 7.91 4.33 10.20
CA VAL A 213 6.69 3.68 9.68
C VAL A 213 7.02 2.44 8.84
N GLY A 214 8.05 2.54 7.98
CA GLY A 214 8.50 1.41 7.15
C GLY A 214 8.99 0.23 8.00
N GLU A 215 9.70 0.50 9.09
CA GLU A 215 10.17 -0.52 10.03
C GLU A 215 9.00 -1.24 10.68
N LYS A 216 8.04 -0.52 11.25
CA LYS A 216 6.85 -1.12 11.87
C LYS A 216 5.99 -1.91 10.88
N MET A 217 5.86 -1.43 9.64
CA MET A 217 5.20 -2.20 8.58
C MET A 217 5.93 -3.51 8.28
N ALA A 218 7.26 -3.49 8.24
CA ALA A 218 8.04 -4.70 8.01
C ALA A 218 7.98 -5.68 9.19
N GLU A 219 7.94 -5.18 10.43
CA GLU A 219 7.71 -5.99 11.63
C GLU A 219 6.35 -6.68 11.56
N LEU A 220 5.26 -5.95 11.30
CA LEU A 220 3.90 -6.47 11.17
C LEU A 220 3.82 -7.56 10.07
N ILE A 221 4.39 -7.30 8.91
CA ILE A 221 4.35 -8.24 7.78
C ILE A 221 5.14 -9.53 8.08
N ASN A 222 6.16 -9.46 8.92
CA ASN A 222 7.03 -10.59 9.23
C ASN A 222 6.79 -11.22 10.62
N ASP A 223 5.75 -10.83 11.34
CA ASP A 223 5.47 -11.33 12.71
C ASP A 223 5.00 -12.80 12.75
N GLY A 224 4.68 -13.37 11.58
CA GLY A 224 4.23 -14.77 11.46
C GLY A 224 2.79 -15.01 11.86
N GLN A 225 2.01 -13.95 12.09
CA GLN A 225 0.59 -14.04 12.42
C GLN A 225 -0.29 -13.83 11.20
N SER A 226 -1.53 -14.32 11.25
CA SER A 226 -2.56 -14.00 10.28
C SER A 226 -3.30 -12.74 10.73
N HIS A 227 -3.45 -11.82 9.81
CA HIS A 227 -4.17 -10.56 9.98
C HIS A 227 -5.42 -10.48 9.09
N GLN A 228 -5.98 -11.63 8.70
CA GLN A 228 -7.10 -11.70 7.77
C GLN A 228 -8.29 -10.84 8.23
N GLY A 229 -8.59 -9.79 7.44
CA GLY A 229 -9.71 -8.89 7.68
C GLY A 229 -9.47 -7.85 8.77
N GLU A 230 -8.30 -7.81 9.37
CA GLU A 230 -7.97 -6.84 10.42
C GLU A 230 -7.76 -5.43 9.87
N PHE A 231 -8.12 -4.45 10.69
CA PHE A 231 -7.70 -3.06 10.56
C PHE A 231 -6.72 -2.75 11.68
N ILE A 232 -5.45 -2.53 11.33
CA ILE A 232 -4.34 -2.41 12.28
C ILE A 232 -3.85 -0.96 12.31
N GLU A 233 -3.79 -0.38 13.50
CA GLU A 233 -3.14 0.90 13.73
C GLU A 233 -1.70 0.66 14.22
N LEU A 234 -0.69 1.15 13.48
CA LEU A 234 0.71 1.01 13.88
C LEU A 234 1.04 1.83 15.14
N TYR A 235 0.26 2.86 15.38
CA TYR A 235 0.38 3.76 16.54
C TYR A 235 -1.01 4.00 17.13
N PRO A 236 -1.56 3.01 17.84
CA PRO A 236 -2.88 3.17 18.46
C PRO A 236 -2.83 4.28 19.50
N ILE A 237 -3.83 5.17 19.47
CA ILE A 237 -4.00 6.17 20.52
C ILE A 237 -4.45 5.40 21.78
N VAL A 238 -3.57 5.32 22.76
CA VAL A 238 -3.95 4.82 24.08
C VAL A 238 -4.90 5.85 24.69
N LYS A 239 -6.19 5.51 24.73
CA LYS A 239 -7.15 6.32 25.50
C LYS A 239 -6.78 6.09 26.97
N GLU A 240 -6.32 7.13 27.65
CA GLU A 240 -6.22 7.10 29.10
C GLU A 240 -7.67 7.01 29.63
N ASP A 241 -7.95 5.97 30.42
CA ASP A 241 -9.23 5.71 31.09
C ASP A 241 -9.52 6.80 32.15
#